data_68c5574efb89d3a4f7e01a5323f899e5
#
_entry.id   68c5574efb89d3a4f7e01a5323f899e5
#
_cell.length_a   1.000
_cell.length_b   1.000
_cell.length_c   1.000
_cell.angle_alpha   90.00
_cell.angle_beta   90.00
_cell.angle_gamma   90.00
#
_symmetry.space_group_name_H-M   'P 1'
#
loop_
_entity.id
_entity.type
_entity.pdbx_description
1 polymer ?
#
loop_
_entity_poly.entity_id
_entity_poly.type
_entity_poly.pdbx_seq_one_letter_code
_entity_poly.pdbx_strand_id
1 'polypeptide(L)'
;MLDKIKEHKKASILAALLLVLILGFGLYQYRNHKAAEEAARQLVLYGNVDLREVSLAFKNSDRISDILVEEGDAVTKGQVLAKLDTADLEHRMDITRSQIDAQQAVVDKLHNGTRAEDLRSAEAKVKEARAEKDFLASDFQRKQDAFEASGGKSVSRQVLEDARTKLNVAEAKVNEAEEAQNLAVAGPRSEDVAAGEAQLDALQNTLKQEEYTLSQSELIAPQDGVVRSRLMEVGDMASPQKPVFRISLNTKKWVRVYVKEGDLGKIHEGMDAEVYTDSDSKNPVKGQIGYISSTAEFTPKNVETLELRTALLYEVRVYVTDPGNKLRMGMPATVKIGL
;
A
#
# COMPACT_ATOMS: atom_id res chain seq x y z
N MET A 1 -61.27 24.62 -83.05
CA MET A 1 -59.99 25.29 -82.69
C MET A 1 -59.68 25.21 -81.16
N LEU A 2 -60.71 25.20 -80.33
CA LEU A 2 -60.55 25.20 -78.84
C LEU A 2 -60.09 23.82 -78.27
N ASP A 3 -60.37 22.74 -78.93
CA ASP A 3 -59.96 21.39 -78.42
C ASP A 3 -58.44 21.05 -78.59
N LYS A 4 -57.85 21.58 -79.70
CA LYS A 4 -56.38 21.43 -79.87
C LYS A 4 -55.56 22.19 -78.85
N ILE A 5 -56.07 23.31 -78.39
CA ILE A 5 -55.38 24.13 -77.33
C ILE A 5 -55.45 23.44 -75.95
N LYS A 6 -56.55 22.75 -75.65
CA LYS A 6 -56.68 21.96 -74.41
C LYS A 6 -55.77 20.76 -74.38
N GLU A 7 -55.58 20.07 -75.50
CA GLU A 7 -54.67 18.91 -75.60
C GLU A 7 -53.20 19.30 -75.43
N HIS A 8 -52.78 20.43 -76.06
CA HIS A 8 -51.42 20.93 -75.89
C HIS A 8 -51.14 21.40 -74.45
N LYS A 9 -52.11 22.01 -73.72
CA LYS A 9 -51.97 22.32 -72.32
C LYS A 9 -51.85 21.10 -71.39
N LYS A 10 -52.62 20.05 -71.67
CA LYS A 10 -52.53 18.77 -70.93
C LYS A 10 -51.22 18.07 -71.23
N ALA A 11 -50.72 18.06 -72.45
CA ALA A 11 -49.43 17.47 -72.81
C ALA A 11 -48.23 18.25 -72.13
N SER A 12 -48.30 19.59 -72.10
CA SER A 12 -47.26 20.39 -71.40
C SER A 12 -47.29 20.21 -69.86
N ILE A 13 -48.48 20.06 -69.26
CA ILE A 13 -48.58 19.71 -67.81
C ILE A 13 -48.06 18.33 -67.53
N LEU A 14 -48.32 17.36 -68.35
CA LEU A 14 -47.80 16.00 -68.24
C LEU A 14 -46.29 15.98 -68.42
N ALA A 15 -45.73 16.70 -69.39
CA ALA A 15 -44.28 16.87 -69.58
C ALA A 15 -43.59 17.55 -68.39
N ALA A 16 -44.23 18.59 -67.80
CA ALA A 16 -43.72 19.26 -66.61
C ALA A 16 -43.72 18.33 -65.36
N LEU A 17 -44.79 17.53 -65.19
CA LEU A 17 -44.88 16.52 -64.12
C LEU A 17 -43.82 15.45 -64.29
N LEU A 18 -43.58 14.97 -65.53
CA LEU A 18 -42.56 14.00 -65.85
C LEU A 18 -41.14 14.56 -65.59
N LEU A 19 -40.90 15.80 -65.88
CA LEU A 19 -39.64 16.50 -65.62
C LEU A 19 -39.39 16.64 -64.11
N VAL A 20 -40.44 16.97 -63.32
CA VAL A 20 -40.35 17.05 -61.84
C VAL A 20 -40.06 15.64 -61.22
N LEU A 21 -40.71 14.60 -61.79
CA LEU A 21 -40.43 13.21 -61.35
C LEU A 21 -39.00 12.77 -61.68
N ILE A 22 -38.49 13.11 -62.88
CA ILE A 22 -37.09 12.78 -63.26
C ILE A 22 -36.10 13.57 -62.37
N LEU A 23 -36.33 14.85 -62.10
CA LEU A 23 -35.51 15.67 -61.21
C LEU A 23 -35.57 15.13 -59.75
N GLY A 24 -36.77 14.80 -59.29
CA GLY A 24 -36.95 14.17 -57.95
C GLY A 24 -36.27 12.84 -57.84
N PHE A 25 -36.34 11.98 -58.84
CA PHE A 25 -35.64 10.71 -58.90
C PHE A 25 -34.12 10.89 -59.01
N GLY A 26 -33.65 11.86 -59.79
CA GLY A 26 -32.25 12.22 -59.90
C GLY A 26 -31.66 12.74 -58.55
N LEU A 27 -32.40 13.60 -57.86
CA LEU A 27 -32.04 14.09 -56.52
C LEU A 27 -32.05 12.96 -55.47
N TYR A 28 -33.02 12.07 -55.56
CA TYR A 28 -33.09 10.89 -54.68
C TYR A 28 -31.91 9.94 -54.93
N GLN A 29 -31.58 9.65 -56.15
CA GLN A 29 -30.42 8.79 -56.52
C GLN A 29 -29.10 9.50 -56.12
N TYR A 30 -28.96 10.79 -56.35
CA TYR A 30 -27.78 11.55 -55.94
C TYR A 30 -27.57 11.56 -54.40
N ARG A 31 -28.65 11.75 -53.63
CA ARG A 31 -28.61 11.64 -52.17
C ARG A 31 -28.28 10.26 -51.68
N ASN A 32 -28.86 9.22 -52.28
CA ASN A 32 -28.56 7.86 -51.96
C ASN A 32 -27.13 7.45 -52.32
N HIS A 33 -26.61 7.94 -53.45
CA HIS A 33 -25.22 7.65 -53.85
C HIS A 33 -24.24 8.35 -52.90
N LYS A 34 -24.53 9.60 -52.53
CA LYS A 34 -23.72 10.32 -51.58
C LYS A 34 -23.76 9.73 -50.17
N ALA A 35 -24.92 9.28 -49.71
CA ALA A 35 -25.07 8.55 -48.45
C ALA A 35 -24.34 7.20 -48.43
N ALA A 36 -24.34 6.50 -49.59
CA ALA A 36 -23.60 5.26 -49.73
C ALA A 36 -22.08 5.47 -49.77
N GLU A 37 -21.59 6.56 -50.39
CA GLU A 37 -20.17 6.92 -50.35
C GLU A 37 -19.72 7.33 -48.97
N GLU A 38 -20.53 8.11 -48.23
CA GLU A 38 -20.24 8.47 -46.84
C GLU A 38 -20.25 7.25 -45.91
N ALA A 39 -21.18 6.34 -46.12
CA ALA A 39 -21.22 5.06 -45.38
C ALA A 39 -20.01 4.16 -45.70
N ALA A 40 -19.51 4.18 -46.95
CA ALA A 40 -18.33 3.43 -47.35
C ALA A 40 -17.01 4.01 -46.78
N ARG A 41 -17.01 5.27 -46.37
CA ARG A 41 -15.89 5.96 -45.75
C ARG A 41 -15.88 5.85 -44.22
N GLN A 42 -16.82 5.14 -43.64
CA GLN A 42 -16.90 4.93 -42.21
C GLN A 42 -16.90 3.44 -41.86
N LEU A 43 -16.02 3.06 -40.97
CA LEU A 43 -16.06 1.73 -40.37
C LEU A 43 -16.97 1.77 -39.15
N VAL A 44 -18.05 1.01 -39.15
CA VAL A 44 -19.00 0.91 -38.04
C VAL A 44 -18.77 -0.41 -37.32
N LEU A 45 -18.47 -0.29 -36.03
CA LEU A 45 -18.16 -1.41 -35.15
C LEU A 45 -19.12 -1.42 -33.96
N TYR A 46 -19.43 -2.60 -33.48
CA TYR A 46 -20.30 -2.81 -32.34
C TYR A 46 -19.50 -3.39 -31.18
N GLY A 47 -19.79 -2.95 -29.98
CA GLY A 47 -19.10 -3.44 -28.81
C GLY A 47 -19.76 -2.99 -27.52
N ASN A 48 -19.03 -3.14 -26.44
CA ASN A 48 -19.51 -2.79 -25.10
C ASN A 48 -18.53 -1.85 -24.40
N VAL A 49 -19.08 -0.96 -23.60
CA VAL A 49 -18.28 -0.12 -22.70
C VAL A 49 -17.64 -0.99 -21.64
N ASP A 50 -16.36 -0.78 -21.42
CA ASP A 50 -15.57 -1.46 -20.41
C ASP A 50 -14.79 -0.44 -19.58
N LEU A 51 -14.39 -0.80 -18.37
CA LEU A 51 -13.62 0.04 -17.48
C LEU A 51 -12.79 -0.82 -16.52
N ARG A 52 -11.82 -0.21 -15.89
CA ARG A 52 -10.99 -0.94 -14.93
C ARG A 52 -11.75 -1.17 -13.64
N GLU A 53 -11.63 -2.39 -13.15
CA GLU A 53 -12.12 -2.76 -11.83
C GLU A 53 -10.96 -3.19 -10.95
N VAL A 54 -11.12 -2.96 -9.66
CA VAL A 54 -10.24 -3.49 -8.63
C VAL A 54 -11.07 -4.30 -7.64
N SER A 55 -10.58 -5.49 -7.32
CA SER A 55 -11.12 -6.33 -6.26
C SER A 55 -10.33 -6.06 -4.99
N LEU A 56 -11.00 -5.58 -3.97
CA LEU A 56 -10.39 -5.21 -2.69
C LEU A 56 -10.63 -6.31 -1.67
N ALA A 57 -9.55 -6.79 -1.07
CA ALA A 57 -9.55 -7.75 0.02
C ALA A 57 -8.72 -7.20 1.19
N PHE A 58 -9.04 -7.60 2.40
CA PHE A 58 -8.19 -7.34 3.55
C PHE A 58 -6.87 -8.11 3.45
N LYS A 59 -5.80 -7.52 3.95
CA LYS A 59 -4.50 -8.18 4.04
C LYS A 59 -4.44 -9.18 5.20
N ASN A 60 -5.20 -8.90 6.26
CA ASN A 60 -5.31 -9.73 7.46
C ASN A 60 -6.57 -10.59 7.42
N SER A 61 -6.54 -11.69 8.17
CA SER A 61 -7.71 -12.55 8.35
C SER A 61 -8.30 -12.29 9.71
N ASP A 62 -9.49 -11.70 9.73
CA ASP A 62 -10.27 -11.46 10.94
C ASP A 62 -11.75 -11.25 10.58
N ARG A 63 -12.60 -11.10 11.58
CA ARG A 63 -14.01 -10.83 11.39
C ARG A 63 -14.23 -9.37 10.96
N ILE A 64 -15.09 -9.14 9.98
CA ILE A 64 -15.52 -7.81 9.59
C ILE A 64 -16.40 -7.23 10.69
N SER A 65 -15.97 -6.11 11.31
CA SER A 65 -16.76 -5.39 12.32
C SER A 65 -17.73 -4.41 11.69
N ASP A 66 -17.29 -3.69 10.65
CA ASP A 66 -18.05 -2.62 10.02
C ASP A 66 -17.87 -2.60 8.51
N ILE A 67 -18.96 -2.26 7.82
CA ILE A 67 -18.99 -1.94 6.40
C ILE A 67 -19.61 -0.54 6.27
N LEU A 68 -18.86 0.40 5.68
CA LEU A 68 -19.19 1.84 5.69
C LEU A 68 -19.76 2.34 4.37
N VAL A 69 -19.82 1.47 3.35
CA VAL A 69 -20.28 1.83 2.00
C VAL A 69 -21.17 0.74 1.42
N GLU A 70 -22.11 1.16 0.56
CA GLU A 70 -23.05 0.28 -0.11
C GLU A 70 -22.75 0.20 -1.63
N GLU A 71 -23.40 -0.76 -2.29
CA GLU A 71 -23.35 -0.87 -3.75
C GLU A 71 -23.92 0.40 -4.41
N GLY A 72 -23.18 0.96 -5.34
CA GLY A 72 -23.54 2.20 -6.03
C GLY A 72 -22.92 3.46 -5.44
N ASP A 73 -22.33 3.40 -4.23
CA ASP A 73 -21.71 4.55 -3.59
C ASP A 73 -20.45 4.99 -4.33
N ALA A 74 -20.29 6.30 -4.47
CA ALA A 74 -19.06 6.90 -4.94
C ALA A 74 -18.04 6.96 -3.81
N VAL A 75 -16.83 6.50 -4.07
CA VAL A 75 -15.72 6.47 -3.11
C VAL A 75 -14.53 7.26 -3.61
N THR A 76 -13.81 7.89 -2.68
CA THR A 76 -12.60 8.66 -2.97
C THR A 76 -11.36 7.91 -2.51
N LYS A 77 -10.23 8.19 -3.16
CA LYS A 77 -8.94 7.62 -2.78
C LYS A 77 -8.63 7.86 -1.29
N GLY A 78 -8.29 6.81 -0.57
CA GLY A 78 -7.97 6.85 0.87
C GLY A 78 -9.20 6.75 1.79
N GLN A 79 -10.42 6.71 1.25
CA GLN A 79 -11.64 6.52 2.04
C GLN A 79 -11.68 5.10 2.63
N VAL A 80 -11.99 4.99 3.92
CA VAL A 80 -12.22 3.71 4.61
C VAL A 80 -13.56 3.14 4.18
N LEU A 81 -13.57 1.89 3.75
CA LEU A 81 -14.74 1.19 3.21
C LEU A 81 -15.28 0.14 4.18
N ALA A 82 -14.39 -0.53 4.91
CA ALA A 82 -14.74 -1.54 5.90
C ALA A 82 -13.63 -1.64 6.95
N LYS A 83 -13.95 -2.23 8.11
CA LYS A 83 -13.04 -2.46 9.22
C LYS A 83 -13.13 -3.90 9.71
N LEU A 84 -12.01 -4.42 10.18
CA LEU A 84 -11.94 -5.68 10.91
C LEU A 84 -12.13 -5.45 12.41
N ASP A 85 -12.47 -6.48 13.14
CA ASP A 85 -12.43 -6.50 14.60
C ASP A 85 -10.96 -6.45 15.05
N THR A 86 -10.61 -5.44 15.85
CA THR A 86 -9.24 -5.16 16.29
C THR A 86 -9.02 -5.43 17.77
N ALA A 87 -10.04 -5.88 18.51
CA ALA A 87 -9.99 -6.03 19.97
C ALA A 87 -8.80 -6.91 20.43
N ASP A 88 -8.63 -8.07 19.82
CA ASP A 88 -7.53 -8.98 20.16
C ASP A 88 -6.15 -8.39 19.82
N LEU A 89 -6.06 -7.63 18.74
CA LEU A 89 -4.82 -6.95 18.33
C LEU A 89 -4.48 -5.80 19.28
N GLU A 90 -5.46 -5.00 19.68
CA GLU A 90 -5.29 -3.91 20.64
C GLU A 90 -4.84 -4.45 22.00
N HIS A 91 -5.44 -5.54 22.49
CA HIS A 91 -4.97 -6.21 23.71
C HIS A 91 -3.53 -6.69 23.63
N ARG A 92 -3.10 -7.26 22.48
CA ARG A 92 -1.69 -7.65 22.28
C ARG A 92 -0.77 -6.44 22.30
N MET A 93 -1.15 -5.36 21.64
CA MET A 93 -0.38 -4.11 21.66
C MET A 93 -0.22 -3.56 23.08
N ASP A 94 -1.26 -3.63 23.91
CA ASP A 94 -1.18 -3.17 25.31
C ASP A 94 -0.27 -4.06 26.15
N ILE A 95 -0.25 -5.36 25.91
CA ILE A 95 0.73 -6.29 26.54
C ILE A 95 2.14 -5.92 26.10
N THR A 96 2.38 -5.71 24.81
CA THR A 96 3.69 -5.33 24.27
C THR A 96 4.16 -3.98 24.84
N ARG A 97 3.28 -2.99 24.97
CA ARG A 97 3.59 -1.69 25.62
C ARG A 97 4.01 -1.89 27.07
N SER A 98 3.29 -2.71 27.82
CA SER A 98 3.65 -3.03 29.21
C SER A 98 5.02 -3.72 29.33
N GLN A 99 5.36 -4.57 28.36
CA GLN A 99 6.68 -5.20 28.29
C GLN A 99 7.78 -4.20 27.95
N ILE A 100 7.52 -3.24 27.06
CA ILE A 100 8.41 -2.13 26.74
C ILE A 100 8.68 -1.31 27.98
N ASP A 101 7.66 -0.91 28.74
CA ASP A 101 7.78 -0.12 29.95
C ASP A 101 8.63 -0.86 31.02
N ALA A 102 8.38 -2.17 31.18
CA ALA A 102 9.17 -3.01 32.08
C ALA A 102 10.64 -3.11 31.66
N GLN A 103 10.90 -3.32 30.37
CA GLN A 103 12.26 -3.39 29.84
C GLN A 103 12.97 -2.03 29.88
N GLN A 104 12.26 -0.93 29.64
CA GLN A 104 12.78 0.40 29.78
C GLN A 104 13.28 0.64 31.22
N ALA A 105 12.51 0.23 32.21
CA ALA A 105 12.93 0.33 33.62
C ALA A 105 14.20 -0.51 33.93
N VAL A 106 14.39 -1.63 33.23
CA VAL A 106 15.63 -2.44 33.34
C VAL A 106 16.80 -1.68 32.73
N VAL A 107 16.64 -1.12 31.55
CA VAL A 107 17.66 -0.30 30.87
C VAL A 107 18.02 0.93 31.72
N ASP A 108 17.03 1.64 32.23
CA ASP A 108 17.24 2.81 33.12
C ASP A 108 18.02 2.42 34.38
N LYS A 109 17.70 1.26 34.97
CA LYS A 109 18.46 0.73 36.12
C LYS A 109 19.92 0.44 35.75
N LEU A 110 20.18 -0.12 34.56
CA LEU A 110 21.56 -0.38 34.11
C LEU A 110 22.30 0.92 33.84
N HIS A 111 21.69 1.92 33.22
CA HIS A 111 22.28 3.24 32.98
C HIS A 111 22.52 4.01 34.26
N ASN A 112 21.64 3.92 35.26
CA ASN A 112 21.83 4.57 36.57
C ASN A 112 22.98 3.95 37.36
N GLY A 113 23.40 2.74 37.02
CA GLY A 113 24.56 2.09 37.62
C GLY A 113 24.40 1.74 39.10
N THR A 114 25.50 1.78 39.86
CA THR A 114 25.51 1.47 41.28
C THR A 114 24.86 2.60 42.08
N ARG A 115 24.06 2.25 43.09
CA ARG A 115 23.40 3.23 43.95
C ARG A 115 24.39 4.09 44.69
N ALA A 116 24.08 5.36 44.90
CA ALA A 116 24.93 6.29 45.61
C ALA A 116 25.25 5.84 47.07
N GLU A 117 24.32 5.09 47.71
CA GLU A 117 24.53 4.51 49.03
C GLU A 117 25.61 3.42 49.03
N ASP A 118 25.60 2.55 48.00
CA ASP A 118 26.55 1.46 47.83
C ASP A 118 27.98 2.01 47.55
N LEU A 119 28.05 3.07 46.70
CA LEU A 119 29.31 3.80 46.46
C LEU A 119 29.89 4.40 47.73
N ARG A 120 29.07 5.09 48.54
CA ARG A 120 29.49 5.64 49.84
C ARG A 120 29.94 4.56 50.82
N SER A 121 29.26 3.42 50.84
CA SER A 121 29.65 2.26 51.65
C SER A 121 31.01 1.70 51.23
N ALA A 122 31.26 1.57 49.93
CA ALA A 122 32.56 1.11 49.41
C ALA A 122 33.69 2.10 49.75
N GLU A 123 33.42 3.41 49.60
CA GLU A 123 34.36 4.48 49.98
C GLU A 123 34.71 4.43 51.49
N ALA A 124 33.71 4.23 52.37
CA ALA A 124 33.93 4.10 53.82
C ALA A 124 34.81 2.90 54.14
N LYS A 125 34.64 1.75 53.46
CA LYS A 125 35.50 0.56 53.66
C LYS A 125 36.95 0.83 53.25
N VAL A 126 37.18 1.53 52.13
CA VAL A 126 38.54 1.95 51.73
C VAL A 126 39.18 2.83 52.82
N LYS A 127 38.41 3.80 53.32
CA LYS A 127 38.88 4.69 54.39
C LYS A 127 39.24 3.93 55.68
N GLU A 128 38.42 2.95 56.07
CA GLU A 128 38.69 2.07 57.24
C GLU A 128 39.96 1.25 57.03
N ALA A 129 40.11 0.58 55.87
CA ALA A 129 41.28 -0.22 55.54
C ALA A 129 42.57 0.60 55.50
N ARG A 130 42.52 1.84 54.97
CA ARG A 130 43.66 2.79 54.96
C ARG A 130 44.07 3.21 56.41
N ALA A 131 43.07 3.51 57.26
CA ALA A 131 43.33 3.87 58.62
C ALA A 131 44.01 2.72 59.42
N GLU A 132 43.57 1.48 59.22
CA GLU A 132 44.18 0.26 59.76
C GLU A 132 45.65 0.10 59.28
N LYS A 133 45.88 0.25 57.95
CA LYS A 133 47.24 0.19 57.39
C LYS A 133 48.15 1.28 57.96
N ASP A 134 47.69 2.52 58.06
CA ASP A 134 48.47 3.64 58.54
C ASP A 134 48.83 3.44 60.03
N PHE A 135 47.93 2.91 60.85
CA PHE A 135 48.22 2.54 62.23
C PHE A 135 49.31 1.45 62.31
N LEU A 136 49.17 0.34 61.50
CA LEU A 136 50.15 -0.75 61.50
C LEU A 136 51.49 -0.35 60.89
N ALA A 137 51.51 0.53 59.91
CA ALA A 137 52.73 1.14 59.35
C ALA A 137 53.51 1.95 60.44
N SER A 138 52.79 2.79 61.21
CA SER A 138 53.37 3.54 62.30
C SER A 138 53.86 2.62 63.39
N ASP A 139 53.17 1.52 63.69
CA ASP A 139 53.60 0.54 64.70
C ASP A 139 54.86 -0.26 64.24
N PHE A 140 54.88 -0.66 62.97
CA PHE A 140 56.07 -1.29 62.37
C PHE A 140 57.26 -0.37 62.39
N GLN A 141 57.13 0.91 62.00
CA GLN A 141 58.18 1.90 61.96
C GLN A 141 58.77 2.11 63.39
N ARG A 142 57.91 2.28 64.41
CA ARG A 142 58.37 2.39 65.80
C ARG A 142 59.16 1.16 66.25
N LYS A 143 58.73 -0.03 65.93
CA LYS A 143 59.42 -1.27 66.27
C LYS A 143 60.72 -1.45 65.49
N GLN A 144 60.81 -1.05 64.26
CA GLN A 144 62.01 -1.01 63.48
C GLN A 144 63.05 -0.06 64.06
N ASP A 145 62.67 1.20 64.35
CA ASP A 145 63.52 2.18 64.95
C ASP A 145 64.09 1.71 66.31
N ALA A 146 63.26 1.06 67.16
CA ALA A 146 63.66 0.50 68.44
C ALA A 146 64.60 -0.72 68.26
N PHE A 147 64.39 -1.55 67.25
CA PHE A 147 65.28 -2.65 66.95
C PHE A 147 66.65 -2.21 66.48
N GLU A 148 66.70 -1.21 65.59
CA GLU A 148 67.93 -0.58 65.09
C GLU A 148 68.73 0.15 66.21
N ALA A 149 68.04 0.96 66.97
CA ALA A 149 68.68 1.71 68.10
C ALA A 149 69.25 0.82 69.22
N SER A 150 68.64 -0.33 69.49
CA SER A 150 69.06 -1.23 70.55
C SER A 150 69.97 -2.37 70.10
N GLY A 151 70.23 -2.52 68.78
CA GLY A 151 70.93 -3.66 68.22
C GLY A 151 70.17 -4.99 68.44
N GLY A 152 68.84 -4.93 68.48
CA GLY A 152 67.99 -6.12 68.68
C GLY A 152 67.73 -6.55 70.11
N LYS A 153 68.16 -5.74 71.09
CA LYS A 153 68.01 -6.09 72.50
C LYS A 153 66.66 -5.71 73.11
N SER A 154 66.01 -4.68 72.62
CA SER A 154 64.71 -4.22 73.14
C SER A 154 63.50 -4.81 72.36
N VAL A 155 63.66 -5.17 71.06
CA VAL A 155 62.67 -5.79 70.23
C VAL A 155 63.26 -7.02 69.54
N SER A 156 62.66 -8.17 69.64
CA SER A 156 63.14 -9.40 68.95
C SER A 156 62.85 -9.38 67.42
N ARG A 157 63.69 -10.04 66.64
CA ARG A 157 63.49 -10.20 65.21
C ARG A 157 62.09 -10.74 64.84
N GLN A 158 61.60 -11.69 65.65
CA GLN A 158 60.26 -12.29 65.45
C GLN A 158 59.14 -11.25 65.58
N VAL A 159 59.26 -10.36 66.63
CA VAL A 159 58.27 -9.29 66.83
C VAL A 159 58.29 -8.27 65.68
N LEU A 160 59.48 -8.00 65.10
CA LEU A 160 59.58 -7.15 63.91
C LEU A 160 58.99 -7.79 62.68
N GLU A 161 59.25 -9.05 62.48
CA GLU A 161 58.68 -9.83 61.32
C GLU A 161 57.15 -9.98 61.45
N ASP A 162 56.62 -10.19 62.67
CA ASP A 162 55.16 -10.22 62.93
C ASP A 162 54.50 -8.87 62.58
N ALA A 163 55.16 -7.76 62.99
CA ALA A 163 54.67 -6.41 62.69
C ALA A 163 54.64 -6.15 61.12
N ARG A 164 55.73 -6.55 60.45
CA ARG A 164 55.82 -6.46 59.00
C ARG A 164 54.74 -7.33 58.30
N THR A 165 54.51 -8.54 58.77
CA THR A 165 53.46 -9.40 58.22
C THR A 165 52.10 -8.76 58.42
N LYS A 166 51.79 -8.16 59.58
CA LYS A 166 50.55 -7.46 59.84
C LYS A 166 50.37 -6.27 58.88
N LEU A 167 51.44 -5.50 58.64
CA LEU A 167 51.39 -4.39 57.64
C LEU A 167 51.13 -4.90 56.29
N ASN A 168 51.81 -5.96 55.81
CA ASN A 168 51.57 -6.55 54.50
C ASN A 168 50.12 -7.04 54.34
N VAL A 169 49.52 -7.64 55.38
CA VAL A 169 48.10 -8.03 55.35
C VAL A 169 47.18 -6.85 55.27
N ALA A 170 47.48 -5.75 55.98
CA ALA A 170 46.70 -4.51 55.91
C ALA A 170 46.80 -3.83 54.54
N GLU A 171 47.98 -3.86 53.90
CA GLU A 171 48.17 -3.38 52.53
C GLU A 171 47.35 -4.20 51.55
N ALA A 172 47.31 -5.54 51.69
CA ALA A 172 46.46 -6.38 50.84
C ALA A 172 44.97 -6.08 51.04
N LYS A 173 44.50 -5.78 52.27
CA LYS A 173 43.12 -5.36 52.54
C LYS A 173 42.75 -4.02 51.89
N VAL A 174 43.71 -3.04 51.89
CA VAL A 174 43.49 -1.78 51.20
C VAL A 174 43.27 -2.04 49.70
N ASN A 175 44.14 -2.81 49.06
CA ASN A 175 44.00 -3.16 47.65
C ASN A 175 42.66 -3.86 47.34
N GLU A 176 42.24 -4.81 48.21
CA GLU A 176 40.95 -5.45 48.08
C GLU A 176 39.78 -4.48 48.17
N ALA A 177 39.82 -3.55 49.14
CA ALA A 177 38.77 -2.55 49.30
C ALA A 177 38.75 -1.53 48.13
N GLU A 178 39.92 -1.13 47.61
CA GLU A 178 40.07 -0.24 46.46
C GLU A 178 39.54 -0.90 45.19
N GLU A 179 39.84 -2.19 44.93
CA GLU A 179 39.32 -2.91 43.80
C GLU A 179 37.80 -3.10 43.87
N ALA A 180 37.28 -3.36 45.11
CA ALA A 180 35.82 -3.40 45.30
C ALA A 180 35.14 -2.06 45.05
N GLN A 181 35.77 -0.94 45.42
CA GLN A 181 35.30 0.40 45.12
C GLN A 181 35.35 0.68 43.62
N ASN A 182 36.44 0.36 42.93
CA ASN A 182 36.59 0.50 41.49
C ASN A 182 35.51 -0.26 40.72
N LEU A 183 35.23 -1.48 41.13
CA LEU A 183 34.16 -2.30 40.55
C LEU A 183 32.79 -1.64 40.76
N ALA A 184 32.52 -1.09 41.96
CA ALA A 184 31.26 -0.40 42.23
C ALA A 184 31.13 0.90 41.42
N VAL A 185 32.21 1.63 41.20
CA VAL A 185 32.26 2.85 40.36
C VAL A 185 32.09 2.50 38.90
N ALA A 186 32.70 1.41 38.40
CA ALA A 186 32.55 0.96 37.02
C ALA A 186 31.11 0.62 36.68
N GLY A 187 30.31 0.17 37.66
CA GLY A 187 28.89 -0.15 37.46
C GLY A 187 28.67 -1.39 36.59
N PRO A 188 27.51 -1.49 35.91
CA PRO A 188 27.18 -2.56 34.99
C PRO A 188 28.14 -2.61 33.80
N ARG A 189 28.34 -3.78 33.24
CA ARG A 189 29.16 -3.97 32.04
C ARG A 189 28.48 -3.35 30.83
N SER A 190 29.27 -2.80 29.90
CA SER A 190 28.76 -2.24 28.63
C SER A 190 27.95 -3.23 27.83
N GLU A 191 28.35 -4.54 27.93
CA GLU A 191 27.64 -5.62 27.25
C GLU A 191 26.26 -5.89 27.84
N ASP A 192 26.09 -5.74 29.15
CA ASP A 192 24.79 -5.89 29.82
C ASP A 192 23.86 -4.74 29.45
N VAL A 193 24.37 -3.52 29.34
CA VAL A 193 23.63 -2.35 28.86
C VAL A 193 23.21 -2.57 27.43
N ALA A 194 24.14 -2.92 26.54
CA ALA A 194 23.85 -3.15 25.13
C ALA A 194 22.83 -4.30 24.92
N ALA A 195 22.91 -5.36 25.73
CA ALA A 195 21.93 -6.44 25.68
C ALA A 195 20.54 -5.97 26.14
N GLY A 196 20.46 -5.15 27.18
CA GLY A 196 19.21 -4.55 27.65
C GLY A 196 18.56 -3.65 26.62
N GLU A 197 19.36 -2.80 25.98
CA GLU A 197 18.92 -1.90 24.88
C GLU A 197 18.44 -2.70 23.65
N ALA A 198 19.19 -3.72 23.24
CA ALA A 198 18.80 -4.57 22.12
C ALA A 198 17.47 -5.29 22.38
N GLN A 199 17.22 -5.72 23.62
CA GLN A 199 15.95 -6.31 24.00
C GLN A 199 14.81 -5.30 23.95
N LEU A 200 15.05 -4.04 24.37
CA LEU A 200 14.09 -2.95 24.27
C LEU A 200 13.74 -2.66 22.81
N ASP A 201 14.75 -2.56 21.94
CA ASP A 201 14.57 -2.36 20.51
C ASP A 201 13.75 -3.50 19.86
N ALA A 202 13.98 -4.75 20.26
CA ALA A 202 13.23 -5.88 19.78
C ALA A 202 11.72 -5.77 20.12
N LEU A 203 11.39 -5.36 21.34
CA LEU A 203 10.01 -5.13 21.77
C LEU A 203 9.37 -3.95 21.03
N GLN A 204 10.10 -2.86 20.85
CA GLN A 204 9.62 -1.69 20.07
C GLN A 204 9.35 -2.06 18.62
N ASN A 205 10.18 -2.91 18.01
CA ASN A 205 9.95 -3.40 16.64
C ASN A 205 8.74 -4.34 16.58
N THR A 206 8.49 -5.12 17.63
CA THR A 206 7.27 -5.92 17.75
C THR A 206 6.03 -5.02 17.77
N LEU A 207 6.03 -3.95 18.59
CA LEU A 207 4.93 -2.99 18.63
C LEU A 207 4.69 -2.32 17.27
N LYS A 208 5.75 -1.90 16.58
CA LYS A 208 5.64 -1.32 15.23
C LYS A 208 5.01 -2.30 14.24
N GLN A 209 5.32 -3.59 14.34
CA GLN A 209 4.70 -4.62 13.51
C GLN A 209 3.21 -4.79 13.81
N GLU A 210 2.82 -4.72 15.08
CA GLU A 210 1.42 -4.77 15.50
C GLU A 210 0.65 -3.51 15.04
N GLU A 211 1.24 -2.32 15.17
CA GLU A 211 0.68 -1.06 14.65
C GLU A 211 0.49 -1.10 13.13
N TYR A 212 1.46 -1.64 12.40
CA TYR A 212 1.31 -1.86 10.97
C TYR A 212 0.14 -2.81 10.68
N THR A 213 0.02 -3.91 11.43
CA THR A 213 -1.08 -4.86 11.29
C THR A 213 -2.44 -4.19 11.57
N LEU A 214 -2.49 -3.32 12.58
CA LEU A 214 -3.67 -2.51 12.89
C LEU A 214 -4.04 -1.58 11.72
N SER A 215 -3.07 -0.93 11.12
CA SER A 215 -3.32 -0.09 9.94
C SER A 215 -3.88 -0.85 8.74
N GLN A 216 -3.57 -2.15 8.64
CA GLN A 216 -4.09 -3.04 7.60
C GLN A 216 -5.47 -3.64 7.95
N SER A 217 -6.01 -3.34 9.13
CA SER A 217 -7.35 -3.75 9.53
C SER A 217 -8.45 -2.79 9.01
N GLU A 218 -8.06 -1.70 8.36
CA GLU A 218 -8.95 -0.84 7.59
C GLU A 218 -8.80 -1.10 6.10
N LEU A 219 -9.90 -1.38 5.42
CA LEU A 219 -9.93 -1.53 3.96
C LEU A 219 -10.19 -0.18 3.32
N ILE A 220 -9.21 0.34 2.60
CA ILE A 220 -9.26 1.68 2.00
C ILE A 220 -9.37 1.61 0.47
N ALA A 221 -10.06 2.60 -0.12
CA ALA A 221 -10.13 2.76 -1.56
C ALA A 221 -8.78 3.22 -2.14
N PRO A 222 -8.19 2.49 -3.12
CA PRO A 222 -6.90 2.85 -3.71
C PRO A 222 -6.99 4.05 -4.66
N GLN A 223 -8.16 4.30 -5.24
CA GLN A 223 -8.47 5.37 -6.20
C GLN A 223 -9.95 5.73 -6.14
N ASP A 224 -10.29 6.87 -6.75
CA ASP A 224 -11.68 7.28 -6.91
C ASP A 224 -12.43 6.30 -7.80
N GLY A 225 -13.66 5.98 -7.40
CA GLY A 225 -14.48 5.02 -8.11
C GLY A 225 -15.90 4.92 -7.59
N VAL A 226 -16.58 3.86 -8.00
CA VAL A 226 -17.93 3.52 -7.54
C VAL A 226 -17.94 2.06 -7.10
N VAL A 227 -18.49 1.78 -5.94
CA VAL A 227 -18.66 0.41 -5.44
C VAL A 227 -19.61 -0.33 -6.37
N ARG A 228 -19.11 -1.35 -7.05
CA ARG A 228 -19.92 -2.14 -7.98
C ARG A 228 -20.65 -3.29 -7.30
N SER A 229 -19.94 -3.99 -6.42
CA SER A 229 -20.51 -5.08 -5.67
C SER A 229 -19.84 -5.23 -4.30
N ARG A 230 -20.65 -5.55 -3.32
CA ARG A 230 -20.28 -5.98 -1.99
C ARG A 230 -20.38 -7.50 -1.95
N LEU A 231 -19.31 -8.17 -1.63
CA LEU A 231 -19.18 -9.63 -1.70
C LEU A 231 -19.17 -10.28 -0.32
N MET A 232 -19.06 -9.49 0.74
CA MET A 232 -19.02 -9.94 2.13
C MET A 232 -19.85 -9.02 3.02
N GLU A 233 -20.30 -9.57 4.14
CA GLU A 233 -21.15 -8.90 5.11
C GLU A 233 -20.45 -8.71 6.46
N VAL A 234 -21.01 -7.82 7.30
CA VAL A 234 -20.58 -7.66 8.69
C VAL A 234 -20.73 -9.00 9.43
N GLY A 235 -19.67 -9.41 10.12
CA GLY A 235 -19.60 -10.71 10.79
C GLY A 235 -18.93 -11.82 9.99
N ASP A 236 -18.72 -11.64 8.68
CA ASP A 236 -17.98 -12.60 7.86
C ASP A 236 -16.49 -12.60 8.23
N MET A 237 -15.84 -13.76 7.99
CA MET A 237 -14.38 -13.89 8.14
C MET A 237 -13.69 -13.45 6.85
N ALA A 238 -13.04 -12.31 6.91
CA ALA A 238 -12.20 -11.79 5.84
C ALA A 238 -10.92 -12.61 5.67
N SER A 239 -10.37 -12.60 4.46
CA SER A 239 -9.06 -13.19 4.16
C SER A 239 -8.46 -12.53 2.91
N PRO A 240 -7.13 -12.59 2.70
CA PRO A 240 -6.46 -12.02 1.52
C PRO A 240 -6.96 -12.59 0.18
N GLN A 241 -7.51 -13.80 0.17
CA GLN A 241 -7.97 -14.48 -1.04
C GLN A 241 -9.43 -14.14 -1.39
N LYS A 242 -10.19 -13.57 -0.45
CA LYS A 242 -11.60 -13.27 -0.63
C LYS A 242 -11.80 -11.76 -0.74
N PRO A 243 -12.16 -11.24 -1.90
CA PRO A 243 -12.47 -9.81 -2.03
C PRO A 243 -13.76 -9.46 -1.28
N VAL A 244 -13.75 -8.32 -0.61
CA VAL A 244 -14.90 -7.72 0.06
C VAL A 244 -15.69 -6.86 -0.91
N PHE A 245 -14.99 -6.07 -1.72
CA PHE A 245 -15.59 -5.17 -2.69
C PHE A 245 -14.99 -5.35 -4.09
N ARG A 246 -15.82 -5.05 -5.09
CA ARG A 246 -15.37 -4.70 -6.44
C ARG A 246 -15.69 -3.24 -6.69
N ILE A 247 -14.66 -2.47 -7.05
CA ILE A 247 -14.79 -1.04 -7.32
C ILE A 247 -14.48 -0.79 -8.78
N SER A 248 -15.40 -0.12 -9.45
CA SER A 248 -15.21 0.42 -10.78
C SER A 248 -14.48 1.74 -10.69
N LEU A 249 -13.29 1.83 -11.27
CA LEU A 249 -12.43 3.01 -11.16
C LEU A 249 -12.88 4.12 -12.12
N ASN A 250 -12.89 5.37 -11.65
CA ASN A 250 -13.17 6.55 -12.47
C ASN A 250 -11.97 6.94 -13.39
N THR A 251 -11.31 5.93 -13.96
CA THR A 251 -10.20 6.12 -14.90
C THR A 251 -10.71 6.18 -16.34
N LYS A 252 -9.79 6.23 -17.32
CA LYS A 252 -10.14 6.18 -18.74
C LYS A 252 -11.01 4.96 -19.03
N LYS A 253 -12.24 5.21 -19.50
CA LYS A 253 -13.14 4.19 -20.02
C LYS A 253 -12.76 3.87 -21.46
N TRP A 254 -13.14 2.70 -21.94
CA TRP A 254 -12.99 2.35 -23.35
C TRP A 254 -14.20 1.56 -23.83
N VAL A 255 -14.41 1.60 -25.13
CA VAL A 255 -15.34 0.69 -25.80
C VAL A 255 -14.51 -0.41 -26.41
N ARG A 256 -14.82 -1.65 -26.07
CA ARG A 256 -14.23 -2.85 -26.65
C ARG A 256 -15.03 -3.22 -27.86
N VAL A 257 -14.43 -3.14 -29.03
CA VAL A 257 -15.01 -3.53 -30.31
C VAL A 257 -14.15 -4.57 -30.99
N TYR A 258 -14.71 -5.25 -31.95
CA TYR A 258 -14.03 -6.30 -32.72
C TYR A 258 -14.01 -5.97 -34.19
N VAL A 259 -12.83 -6.06 -34.80
CA VAL A 259 -12.58 -5.75 -36.20
C VAL A 259 -12.19 -7.01 -36.93
N LYS A 260 -12.71 -7.20 -38.17
CA LYS A 260 -12.33 -8.30 -39.06
C LYS A 260 -10.92 -8.03 -39.61
N GLU A 261 -10.18 -9.11 -39.95
CA GLU A 261 -8.86 -9.02 -40.54
C GLU A 261 -8.80 -8.11 -41.78
N GLY A 262 -9.80 -8.20 -42.67
CA GLY A 262 -9.88 -7.39 -43.89
C GLY A 262 -10.01 -5.87 -43.66
N ASP A 263 -10.46 -5.45 -42.48
CA ASP A 263 -10.60 -4.04 -42.09
C ASP A 263 -9.47 -3.55 -41.20
N LEU A 264 -8.63 -4.46 -40.65
CA LEU A 264 -7.55 -4.14 -39.74
C LEU A 264 -6.51 -3.18 -40.37
N GLY A 265 -6.21 -3.35 -41.65
CA GLY A 265 -5.28 -2.48 -42.37
C GLY A 265 -5.79 -1.05 -42.61
N LYS A 266 -7.09 -0.78 -42.33
CA LYS A 266 -7.68 0.55 -42.50
C LYS A 266 -7.62 1.40 -41.24
N ILE A 267 -7.26 0.80 -40.08
CA ILE A 267 -7.26 1.46 -38.79
C ILE A 267 -5.85 1.43 -38.17
N HIS A 268 -5.54 2.43 -37.39
CA HIS A 268 -4.29 2.48 -36.61
C HIS A 268 -4.56 3.16 -35.26
N GLU A 269 -3.66 2.95 -34.31
CA GLU A 269 -3.70 3.63 -33.03
C GLU A 269 -3.58 5.15 -33.22
N GLY A 270 -4.36 5.90 -32.44
CA GLY A 270 -4.42 7.35 -32.53
C GLY A 270 -5.52 7.88 -33.43
N MET A 271 -6.23 7.05 -34.21
CA MET A 271 -7.39 7.49 -35.00
C MET A 271 -8.55 7.92 -34.11
N ASP A 272 -9.20 9.02 -34.50
CA ASP A 272 -10.40 9.50 -33.83
C ASP A 272 -11.60 8.59 -34.14
N ALA A 273 -12.45 8.44 -33.15
CA ALA A 273 -13.65 7.64 -33.23
C ALA A 273 -14.82 8.34 -32.52
N GLU A 274 -16.00 8.12 -33.01
CA GLU A 274 -17.24 8.57 -32.39
C GLU A 274 -17.99 7.39 -31.78
N VAL A 275 -18.32 7.49 -30.52
CA VAL A 275 -19.02 6.45 -29.76
C VAL A 275 -20.45 6.87 -29.51
N TYR A 276 -21.37 6.09 -30.03
CA TYR A 276 -22.82 6.26 -29.87
C TYR A 276 -23.35 5.19 -28.94
N THR A 277 -24.29 5.55 -28.08
CA THR A 277 -25.04 4.62 -27.25
C THR A 277 -26.51 4.62 -27.64
N ASP A 278 -27.24 3.54 -27.35
CA ASP A 278 -28.67 3.47 -27.63
C ASP A 278 -29.47 4.54 -26.87
N SER A 279 -28.97 4.97 -25.71
CA SER A 279 -29.59 6.01 -24.88
C SER A 279 -29.36 7.43 -25.40
N ASP A 280 -28.30 7.67 -26.19
CA ASP A 280 -27.97 8.98 -26.77
C ASP A 280 -27.38 8.81 -28.19
N SER A 281 -28.25 8.48 -29.13
CA SER A 281 -27.85 8.22 -30.53
C SER A 281 -27.54 9.51 -31.34
N LYS A 282 -27.78 10.71 -30.76
CA LYS A 282 -27.57 11.98 -31.43
C LYS A 282 -26.29 12.70 -31.01
N ASN A 283 -25.81 12.46 -29.81
CA ASN A 283 -24.65 13.15 -29.26
C ASN A 283 -23.53 12.13 -28.99
N PRO A 284 -22.62 11.91 -29.96
CA PRO A 284 -21.54 10.96 -29.79
C PRO A 284 -20.54 11.41 -28.71
N VAL A 285 -20.02 10.46 -27.98
CA VAL A 285 -18.88 10.65 -27.10
C VAL A 285 -17.60 10.50 -27.94
N LYS A 286 -16.72 11.48 -27.87
CA LYS A 286 -15.44 11.43 -28.60
C LYS A 286 -14.54 10.38 -27.98
N GLY A 287 -13.91 9.61 -28.84
CA GLY A 287 -12.96 8.59 -28.47
C GLY A 287 -11.78 8.52 -29.44
N GLN A 288 -10.79 7.75 -29.08
CA GLN A 288 -9.59 7.52 -29.87
C GLN A 288 -9.18 6.06 -29.77
N ILE A 289 -8.76 5.46 -30.89
CA ILE A 289 -8.20 4.11 -30.90
C ILE A 289 -6.89 4.14 -30.11
N GLY A 290 -6.84 3.44 -29.00
CA GLY A 290 -5.65 3.43 -28.14
C GLY A 290 -5.00 2.06 -27.99
N TYR A 291 -5.63 1.01 -28.51
CA TYR A 291 -5.09 -0.34 -28.52
C TYR A 291 -5.73 -1.20 -29.61
N ILE A 292 -4.90 -1.93 -30.32
CA ILE A 292 -5.31 -2.95 -31.30
C ILE A 292 -4.59 -4.25 -30.89
N SER A 293 -5.34 -5.33 -30.66
CA SER A 293 -4.77 -6.62 -30.30
C SER A 293 -3.90 -7.17 -31.42
N SER A 294 -2.72 -7.65 -31.08
CA SER A 294 -1.83 -8.38 -32.00
C SER A 294 -2.26 -9.84 -32.20
N THR A 295 -3.21 -10.33 -31.40
CA THR A 295 -3.68 -11.71 -31.43
C THR A 295 -5.14 -11.74 -31.83
N ALA A 296 -5.46 -12.59 -32.79
CA ALA A 296 -6.84 -12.81 -33.16
C ALA A 296 -7.59 -13.63 -32.10
N GLU A 297 -8.81 -13.24 -31.82
CA GLU A 297 -9.73 -13.95 -30.93
C GLU A 297 -10.86 -14.58 -31.74
N PHE A 298 -11.30 -15.75 -31.32
CA PHE A 298 -12.56 -16.29 -31.78
C PHE A 298 -13.72 -15.59 -31.07
N THR A 299 -14.81 -15.33 -31.76
CA THR A 299 -16.00 -14.65 -31.19
C THR A 299 -16.38 -15.24 -29.82
N PRO A 300 -16.43 -14.44 -28.75
CA PRO A 300 -16.62 -14.93 -27.36
C PRO A 300 -18.06 -15.39 -27.05
N LYS A 301 -18.93 -15.56 -28.01
CA LYS A 301 -20.31 -16.06 -27.80
C LYS A 301 -20.59 -17.29 -28.65
N ASN A 302 -21.35 -18.23 -28.08
CA ASN A 302 -21.98 -19.36 -28.79
C ASN A 302 -22.83 -18.83 -29.95
N VAL A 303 -22.23 -18.72 -31.11
CA VAL A 303 -22.93 -18.29 -32.32
C VAL A 303 -23.37 -19.54 -33.05
N GLU A 304 -24.68 -19.68 -33.23
CA GLU A 304 -25.31 -20.87 -33.81
C GLU A 304 -25.16 -20.97 -35.33
N THR A 305 -24.58 -19.95 -36.00
CA THR A 305 -24.44 -19.94 -37.48
C THR A 305 -22.99 -20.23 -37.91
N LEU A 306 -22.86 -21.07 -38.94
CA LEU A 306 -21.57 -21.51 -39.51
C LEU A 306 -20.70 -20.36 -40.03
N GLU A 307 -21.29 -19.27 -40.50
CA GLU A 307 -20.60 -18.11 -41.09
C GLU A 307 -19.85 -17.25 -40.04
N LEU A 308 -20.25 -17.28 -38.77
CA LEU A 308 -19.64 -16.50 -37.67
C LEU A 308 -18.62 -17.31 -36.86
N ARG A 309 -18.56 -18.63 -37.02
CA ARG A 309 -17.62 -19.50 -36.32
C ARG A 309 -16.18 -19.41 -36.82
N THR A 310 -15.95 -18.87 -38.01
CA THR A 310 -14.66 -18.88 -38.70
C THR A 310 -14.04 -17.49 -38.87
N ALA A 311 -14.70 -16.42 -38.42
CA ALA A 311 -14.14 -15.07 -38.53
C ALA A 311 -13.14 -14.81 -37.39
N LEU A 312 -11.88 -14.68 -37.77
CA LEU A 312 -10.84 -14.12 -36.88
C LEU A 312 -11.15 -12.64 -36.66
N LEU A 313 -11.30 -12.28 -35.41
CA LEU A 313 -11.60 -10.93 -34.99
C LEU A 313 -10.45 -10.41 -34.11
N TYR A 314 -10.14 -9.14 -34.27
CA TYR A 314 -9.13 -8.47 -33.44
C TYR A 314 -9.82 -7.51 -32.49
N GLU A 315 -9.49 -7.62 -31.18
CA GLU A 315 -9.97 -6.67 -30.18
C GLU A 315 -9.34 -5.29 -30.43
N VAL A 316 -10.21 -4.27 -30.46
CA VAL A 316 -9.80 -2.87 -30.51
C VAL A 316 -10.42 -2.14 -29.35
N ARG A 317 -9.62 -1.36 -28.63
CA ARG A 317 -10.08 -0.50 -27.54
C ARG A 317 -10.08 0.95 -27.98
N VAL A 318 -11.26 1.52 -27.96
CA VAL A 318 -11.47 2.95 -28.21
C VAL A 318 -11.62 3.64 -26.86
N TYR A 319 -10.59 4.37 -26.46
CA TYR A 319 -10.63 5.16 -25.22
C TYR A 319 -11.55 6.36 -25.42
N VAL A 320 -12.39 6.62 -24.43
CA VAL A 320 -13.40 7.66 -24.48
C VAL A 320 -13.20 8.69 -23.37
N THR A 321 -13.51 9.95 -23.69
CA THR A 321 -13.57 11.03 -22.70
C THR A 321 -15.03 11.26 -22.34
N ASP A 322 -15.44 10.82 -21.16
CA ASP A 322 -16.83 10.85 -20.67
C ASP A 322 -16.94 11.68 -19.38
N PRO A 323 -16.86 13.04 -19.48
CA PRO A 323 -16.90 13.92 -18.30
C PRO A 323 -18.24 13.89 -17.56
N GLY A 324 -19.30 13.47 -18.23
CA GLY A 324 -20.64 13.36 -17.66
C GLY A 324 -20.94 12.00 -16.99
N ASN A 325 -19.97 11.07 -16.98
CA ASN A 325 -20.13 9.72 -16.45
C ASN A 325 -21.37 8.99 -17.00
N LYS A 326 -21.70 9.25 -18.28
CA LYS A 326 -22.87 8.68 -18.98
C LYS A 326 -22.68 7.22 -19.34
N LEU A 327 -21.45 6.82 -19.64
CA LEU A 327 -21.11 5.48 -20.06
C LEU A 327 -20.95 4.58 -18.84
N ARG A 328 -21.71 3.47 -18.82
CA ARG A 328 -21.67 2.46 -17.77
C ARG A 328 -21.09 1.15 -18.31
N MET A 329 -20.43 0.41 -17.44
CA MET A 329 -19.86 -0.89 -17.80
C MET A 329 -20.92 -1.84 -18.38
N GLY A 330 -20.55 -2.54 -19.47
CA GLY A 330 -21.43 -3.47 -20.17
C GLY A 330 -22.43 -2.80 -21.10
N MET A 331 -22.50 -1.46 -21.15
CA MET A 331 -23.44 -0.73 -22.01
C MET A 331 -23.09 -0.98 -23.48
N PRO A 332 -24.07 -1.39 -24.32
CA PRO A 332 -23.84 -1.52 -25.75
C PRO A 332 -23.46 -0.17 -26.36
N ALA A 333 -22.52 -0.19 -27.28
CA ALA A 333 -22.08 1.02 -27.98
C ALA A 333 -21.76 0.71 -29.46
N THR A 334 -22.05 1.69 -30.30
CA THR A 334 -21.68 1.70 -31.71
C THR A 334 -20.53 2.68 -31.89
N VAL A 335 -19.44 2.21 -32.46
CA VAL A 335 -18.26 3.02 -32.75
C VAL A 335 -18.17 3.28 -34.23
N LYS A 336 -18.05 4.55 -34.62
CA LYS A 336 -17.82 4.95 -36.00
C LYS A 336 -16.43 5.55 -36.12
N ILE A 337 -15.66 5.02 -37.07
CA ILE A 337 -14.28 5.44 -37.36
C ILE A 337 -14.28 5.97 -38.79
N GLY A 338 -13.83 7.21 -39.00
CA GLY A 338 -13.62 7.78 -40.34
C GLY A 338 -12.36 7.13 -40.96
N LEU A 339 -12.50 6.62 -42.19
CA LEU A 339 -11.43 5.97 -42.96
C LEU A 339 -10.77 6.98 -43.92
#